data_43b400b3e662be7a6116a5f7b8123f7c
#
_entry.id   43b400b3e662be7a6116a5f7b8123f7c
#
_cell.length_a   1.000
_cell.length_b   1.000
_cell.length_c   1.000
_cell.angle_alpha   90.00
_cell.angle_beta   90.00
_cell.angle_gamma   90.00
#
_symmetry.space_group_name_H-M   'P 1'
#
loop_
_entity.id
_entity.type
_entity.pdbx_description
1 polymer ?
#
loop_
_entity_poly.entity_id
_entity_poly.type
_entity_poly.pdbx_seq_one_letter_code
_entity_poly.pdbx_strand_id
1 'polypeptide(L)' 'MAREIPIMVPDIGDAEKIEVVGWNVEEGTQVDESQELCELVTDKAAFPLESPEKGVLKTILKKSGESVNVGDTLAILETP' A
#
# COMPACT_ATOMS: atom_id res chain seq x y z
N MET A 1 15.40 -17.28 2.06
CA MET A 1 14.85 -16.74 3.30
C MET A 1 13.87 -15.63 2.99
N ALA A 2 12.80 -15.56 3.74
CA ALA A 2 11.80 -14.53 3.55
C ALA A 2 12.33 -13.16 3.98
N ARG A 3 11.96 -12.13 3.23
CA ARG A 3 12.29 -10.75 3.58
C ARG A 3 10.98 -9.99 3.76
N GLU A 4 10.98 -9.05 4.67
CA GLU A 4 9.83 -8.16 4.87
C GLU A 4 10.13 -6.82 4.25
N ILE A 5 9.23 -6.36 3.39
CA ILE A 5 9.37 -5.10 2.69
C ILE A 5 8.19 -4.22 3.09
N PRO A 6 8.44 -3.01 3.62
CA PRO A 6 7.33 -2.12 3.94
C PRO A 6 6.72 -1.54 2.66
N ILE A 7 5.39 -1.54 2.59
CA ILE A 7 4.67 -0.86 1.52
C ILE A 7 4.36 0.52 2.05
N MET A 8 5.02 1.53 1.50
CA MET A 8 4.95 2.88 2.03
C MET A 8 4.21 3.80 1.07
N VAL A 9 3.67 4.89 1.61
CA VAL A 9 3.04 5.92 0.79
C VAL A 9 4.12 6.59 -0.05
N PRO A 10 4.00 6.56 -1.40
CA PRO A 10 5.01 7.18 -2.25
C PRO A 10 4.90 8.71 -2.19
N ASP A 11 5.95 9.37 -2.67
CA ASP A 11 5.93 10.82 -2.80
C ASP A 11 5.08 11.16 -4.02
N ILE A 12 3.87 11.64 -3.77
CA ILE A 12 2.92 11.97 -4.83
C ILE A 12 2.74 13.48 -4.98
N GLY A 13 3.72 14.26 -4.53
CA GLY A 13 3.73 15.70 -4.71
C GLY A 13 3.07 16.43 -3.54
N ASP A 14 2.41 17.53 -3.86
CA ASP A 14 1.90 18.47 -2.86
C ASP A 14 0.54 18.09 -2.29
N ALA A 15 0.25 16.81 -2.19
CA ALA A 15 -1.01 16.36 -1.62
C ALA A 15 -1.04 16.67 -0.11
N GLU A 16 -2.04 17.42 0.31
CA GLU A 16 -2.18 17.80 1.71
C GLU A 16 -2.83 16.69 2.53
N LYS A 17 -3.67 15.89 1.88
CA LYS A 17 -4.41 14.87 2.58
C LYS A 17 -4.46 13.61 1.70
N ILE A 18 -4.01 12.52 2.26
CA ILE A 18 -4.00 11.23 1.58
C ILE A 18 -4.84 10.27 2.40
N GLU A 19 -5.74 9.56 1.74
CA GLU A 19 -6.61 8.62 2.41
C GLU A 19 -6.59 7.27 1.69
N VAL A 20 -6.59 6.19 2.46
CA VAL A 20 -6.70 4.85 1.91
C VAL A 20 -8.17 4.58 1.61
N VAL A 21 -8.51 4.37 0.35
CA VAL A 21 -9.89 4.15 -0.06
C VAL A 21 -10.31 2.71 0.14
N GLY A 22 -9.47 1.78 -0.25
CA GLY A 22 -9.80 0.38 -0.06
C GLY A 22 -8.67 -0.53 -0.48
N TRP A 23 -8.63 -1.70 0.13
CA TRP A 23 -7.66 -2.72 -0.21
C TRP A 23 -8.29 -3.74 -1.15
N ASN A 24 -7.56 -4.08 -2.21
CA ASN A 24 -8.01 -5.08 -3.18
C ASN A 24 -7.61 -6.50 -2.77
N VAL A 25 -6.77 -6.61 -1.74
CA VAL A 25 -6.27 -7.88 -1.25
C VAL A 25 -6.36 -7.91 0.26
N GLU A 26 -6.38 -9.11 0.83
CA GLU A 26 -6.44 -9.29 2.27
C GLU A 26 -5.09 -9.76 2.80
N GLU A 27 -4.90 -9.65 4.11
CA GLU A 27 -3.71 -10.20 4.76
C GLU A 27 -3.62 -11.69 4.46
N GLY A 28 -2.40 -12.15 4.14
CA GLY A 28 -2.17 -13.53 3.79
C GLY A 28 -2.33 -13.85 2.32
N THR A 29 -2.72 -12.87 1.51
CA THR A 29 -2.92 -13.07 0.07
C THR A 29 -1.59 -12.98 -0.67
N GLN A 30 -1.38 -13.92 -1.60
CA GLN A 30 -0.23 -13.86 -2.49
C GLN A 30 -0.47 -12.81 -3.56
N VAL A 31 0.53 -11.97 -3.80
CA VAL A 31 0.44 -10.89 -4.78
C VAL A 31 1.60 -10.96 -5.75
N ASP A 32 1.39 -10.42 -6.94
CA ASP A 32 2.43 -10.35 -7.97
C ASP A 32 3.05 -8.96 -7.98
N GLU A 33 4.22 -8.87 -8.59
CA GLU A 33 4.86 -7.57 -8.80
C GLU A 33 3.94 -6.68 -9.64
N SER A 34 3.81 -5.42 -9.23
CA SER A 34 2.96 -4.42 -9.89
C SER A 34 1.46 -4.70 -9.78
N GLN A 35 1.07 -5.68 -8.98
CA GLN A 35 -0.35 -5.89 -8.73
C GLN A 35 -0.88 -4.77 -7.84
N GLU A 36 -2.05 -4.23 -8.19
CA GLU A 36 -2.66 -3.18 -7.40
C GLU A 36 -3.10 -3.73 -6.04
N LEU A 37 -2.60 -3.12 -4.97
CA LEU A 37 -2.92 -3.54 -3.61
C LEU A 37 -4.04 -2.74 -3.00
N CYS A 38 -4.00 -1.42 -3.17
CA CYS A 38 -5.03 -0.53 -2.65
C CYS A 38 -5.05 0.75 -3.48
N GLU A 39 -6.01 1.60 -3.17
CA GLU A 39 -6.13 2.89 -3.83
C GLU A 39 -5.95 3.99 -2.79
N LEU A 40 -5.15 4.99 -3.16
CA LEU A 40 -4.96 6.18 -2.35
C LEU A 40 -5.65 7.35 -3.04
N VAL A 41 -6.35 8.15 -2.27
CA VAL A 41 -7.05 9.33 -2.79
C VAL A 41 -6.51 10.56 -2.09
N THR A 42 -6.28 11.61 -2.88
CA THR A 42 -5.86 12.90 -2.34
C THR A 42 -6.90 13.95 -2.72
N ASP A 43 -6.69 15.17 -2.28
CA ASP A 43 -7.55 16.28 -2.66
C ASP A 43 -7.48 16.60 -4.15
N LYS A 44 -6.50 16.04 -4.87
CA LYS A 44 -6.28 16.33 -6.29
C LYS A 44 -6.51 15.16 -7.22
N ALA A 45 -6.34 13.93 -6.74
CA ALA A 45 -6.38 12.77 -7.62
C ALA A 45 -6.47 11.46 -6.83
N ALA A 46 -6.71 10.37 -7.56
CA ALA A 46 -6.67 9.02 -7.02
C ALA A 46 -5.50 8.28 -7.64
N PHE A 47 -4.82 7.45 -6.87
CA PHE A 47 -3.65 6.71 -7.32
C PHE A 47 -3.74 5.25 -6.89
N PRO A 48 -3.44 4.31 -7.78
CA PRO A 48 -3.30 2.92 -7.36
C PRO A 48 -1.95 2.72 -6.68
N LEU A 49 -1.93 1.92 -5.62
CA LEU A 49 -0.69 1.52 -4.98
C LEU A 49 -0.40 0.09 -5.39
N GLU A 50 0.75 -0.10 -6.05
CA GLU A 50 1.11 -1.39 -6.60
C GLU A 50 2.19 -2.05 -5.76
N SER A 51 2.22 -3.38 -5.80
CA SER A 51 3.24 -4.12 -5.07
C SER A 51 4.60 -3.95 -5.73
N PRO A 52 5.65 -3.65 -4.95
CA PRO A 52 6.99 -3.51 -5.51
C PRO A 52 7.61 -4.84 -5.92
N GLU A 53 7.17 -5.93 -5.34
CA GLU A 53 7.69 -7.26 -5.63
C GLU A 53 6.62 -8.31 -5.44
N LYS A 54 6.88 -9.49 -5.98
CA LYS A 54 6.03 -10.64 -5.75
C LYS A 54 6.22 -11.15 -4.32
N GLY A 55 5.14 -11.50 -3.66
CA GLY A 55 5.21 -12.03 -2.31
C GLY A 55 3.84 -12.23 -1.70
N VAL A 56 3.81 -12.24 -0.38
CA VAL A 56 2.56 -12.39 0.38
C VAL A 56 2.36 -11.14 1.21
N LEU A 57 1.15 -10.60 1.18
CA LEU A 57 0.80 -9.45 2.00
C LEU A 57 0.65 -9.92 3.44
N LYS A 58 1.66 -9.64 4.25
CA LYS A 58 1.73 -10.19 5.60
C LYS A 58 0.79 -9.47 6.56
N THR A 59 0.82 -8.15 6.56
CA THR A 59 0.06 -7.34 7.52
C THR A 59 -0.39 -6.06 6.85
N ILE A 60 -1.61 -5.65 7.11
CA ILE A 60 -2.14 -4.35 6.69
C ILE A 60 -2.15 -3.45 7.92
N LEU A 61 -1.37 -2.37 7.89
CA LEU A 61 -1.24 -1.45 9.01
C LEU A 61 -2.22 -0.29 8.92
N LYS A 62 -2.56 0.14 7.71
CA LYS A 62 -3.51 1.23 7.47
C LYS A 62 -4.69 0.68 6.71
N LYS A 63 -5.84 0.69 7.34
CA LYS A 63 -7.07 0.13 6.75
C LYS A 63 -7.81 1.16 5.92
N SER A 64 -8.81 0.69 5.20
CA SER A 64 -9.66 1.57 4.40
C SER A 64 -10.27 2.68 5.26
N GLY A 65 -10.24 3.90 4.74
CA GLY A 65 -10.78 5.06 5.42
C GLY A 65 -9.79 5.79 6.31
N GLU A 66 -8.58 5.27 6.50
CA GLU A 66 -7.58 5.93 7.32
C GLU A 66 -6.82 6.99 6.52
N SER A 67 -6.49 8.09 7.18
CA SER A 67 -5.64 9.13 6.61
C SER A 67 -4.19 8.76 6.83
N VAL A 68 -3.36 8.99 5.82
CA VAL A 68 -1.93 8.67 5.87
C VAL A 68 -1.12 9.82 5.32
N ASN A 69 0.18 9.77 5.55
CA ASN A 69 1.12 10.77 5.05
C ASN A 69 2.20 10.09 4.21
N VAL A 70 2.86 10.88 3.35
CA VAL A 70 4.00 10.38 2.59
C VAL A 70 5.01 9.77 3.55
N GLY A 71 5.47 8.57 3.22
CA GLY A 71 6.42 7.84 4.04
C GLY A 71 5.81 6.93 5.09
N ASP A 72 4.49 7.02 5.32
CA ASP A 72 3.84 6.10 6.25
C ASP A 72 3.87 4.69 5.68
N THR A 73 4.04 3.71 6.57
CA THR A 73 3.98 2.31 6.16
C THR A 73 2.54 1.84 6.14
N LEU A 74 2.08 1.41 4.98
CA LEU A 74 0.69 0.97 4.79
C LEU A 74 0.52 -0.51 5.11
N ALA A 75 1.51 -1.31 4.77
CA ALA A 75 1.45 -2.74 4.93
C ALA A 75 2.85 -3.33 4.88
N ILE A 76 2.96 -4.60 5.24
CA ILE A 76 4.21 -5.34 5.17
C ILE A 76 4.04 -6.46 4.16
N LEU A 77 4.94 -6.50 3.19
CA LEU A 77 4.99 -7.56 2.19
C LEU A 77 6.11 -8.51 2.55
N GLU A 78 5.82 -9.81 2.55
CA GLU A 78 6.84 -10.83 2.79
C GLU A 78 7.21 -11.46 1.44
N THR A 79 8.50 -11.40 1.10
CA THR A 79 9.00 -11.97 -0.15
C THR A 79 9.82 -13.21 0.16
N PRO A 80 9.92 -14.14 -0.82
CA PRO A 80 10.75 -15.33 -0.61
C PRO A 80 12.23 -15.00 -0.57
#